data_21a1d09b2a9628dc8aaab46dc8e9833a
#
_entry.id   21a1d09b2a9628dc8aaab46dc8e9833a
#
_cell.length_a   1.000
_cell.length_b   1.000
_cell.length_c   1.000
_cell.angle_alpha   90.00
_cell.angle_beta   90.00
_cell.angle_gamma   90.00
#
_symmetry.space_group_name_H-M   'P 1'
#
loop_
_entity.id
_entity.type
_entity.pdbx_description
1 polymer ?
#
loop_
_entity_poly.entity_id
_entity_poly.type
_entity_poly.pdbx_seq_one_letter_code
_entity_poly.pdbx_strand_id
1 'polypeptide(L)'
;ISFVVTILQPFLWLVLYSSIANQTMNNININNYTAFILPGVIVLVVFSSCSSGGIINFIMKNSGSFYRVLITPISRYSIVLGQLLEAILVSFIEVTILCIVSIFFSVRIESGIGGILLMIVLIFMTAFFLSSLAYSISLLLPNEIVYETIMTAIVLPIFFLSSALFPIESLSGGLKVAVMLNPFTHVINALRSLIFGETI
;
A
#
# COMPACT_ATOMS: atom_id res chain seq x y z
N ILE A 1 -19.15 4.36 5.62
CA ILE A 1 -18.96 5.27 4.45
C ILE A 1 -17.47 5.46 4.17
N SER A 2 -16.63 5.67 5.19
CA SER A 2 -15.17 5.87 5.04
C SER A 2 -14.49 4.71 4.31
N PHE A 3 -14.75 3.47 4.70
CA PHE A 3 -14.20 2.26 4.07
C PHE A 3 -14.48 2.15 2.57
N VAL A 4 -15.71 2.50 2.15
CA VAL A 4 -16.10 2.44 0.74
C VAL A 4 -15.31 3.46 -0.08
N VAL A 5 -15.09 4.65 0.47
CA VAL A 5 -14.34 5.72 -0.20
C VAL A 5 -12.86 5.33 -0.34
N THR A 6 -12.27 4.74 0.69
CA THR A 6 -10.85 4.32 0.67
C THR A 6 -10.59 3.23 -0.37
N ILE A 7 -11.54 2.30 -0.57
CA ILE A 7 -11.43 1.25 -1.59
C ILE A 7 -11.76 1.77 -2.99
N LEU A 8 -12.67 2.74 -3.09
CA LEU A 8 -13.13 3.26 -4.38
C LEU A 8 -11.99 3.89 -5.19
N GLN A 9 -11.10 4.63 -4.54
CA GLN A 9 -10.00 5.31 -5.20
C GLN A 9 -9.00 4.34 -5.85
N PRO A 10 -8.41 3.34 -5.15
CA PRO A 10 -7.55 2.34 -5.79
C PRO A 10 -8.28 1.49 -6.84
N PHE A 11 -9.55 1.17 -6.61
CA PHE A 11 -10.38 0.46 -7.58
C PHE A 11 -10.52 1.25 -8.89
N LEU A 12 -10.81 2.55 -8.82
CA LEU A 12 -10.87 3.41 -10.00
C LEU A 12 -9.52 3.46 -10.73
N TRP A 13 -8.41 3.56 -10.01
CA TRP A 13 -7.08 3.52 -10.60
C TRP A 13 -6.82 2.20 -11.34
N LEU A 14 -7.16 1.07 -10.72
CA LEU A 14 -7.00 -0.25 -11.35
C LEU A 14 -7.84 -0.36 -12.63
N VAL A 15 -9.11 0.06 -12.60
CA VAL A 15 -10.01 0.04 -13.77
C VAL A 15 -9.51 0.98 -14.87
N LEU A 16 -9.11 2.20 -14.52
CA LEU A 16 -8.61 3.18 -15.49
C LEU A 16 -7.33 2.71 -16.16
N TYR A 17 -6.33 2.26 -15.37
CA TYR A 17 -5.07 1.77 -15.94
C TYR A 17 -5.26 0.51 -16.78
N SER A 18 -6.09 -0.42 -16.32
CA SER A 18 -6.42 -1.62 -17.11
C SER A 18 -7.12 -1.27 -18.43
N SER A 19 -8.02 -0.31 -18.40
CA SER A 19 -8.77 0.12 -19.59
C SER A 19 -7.88 0.87 -20.60
N ILE A 20 -7.03 1.78 -20.12
CA ILE A 20 -6.08 2.54 -20.96
C ILE A 20 -5.04 1.60 -21.58
N ALA A 21 -4.52 0.66 -20.80
CA ALA A 21 -3.52 -0.27 -21.28
C ALA A 21 -4.05 -1.20 -22.38
N ASN A 22 -5.26 -1.71 -22.22
CA ASN A 22 -5.90 -2.54 -23.25
C ASN A 22 -6.09 -1.79 -24.59
N GLN A 23 -6.21 -0.47 -24.55
CA GLN A 23 -6.36 0.35 -25.75
C GLN A 23 -5.03 0.78 -26.38
N THR A 24 -4.00 1.02 -25.57
CA THR A 24 -2.77 1.70 -26.00
C THR A 24 -1.61 0.72 -26.24
N MET A 25 -1.60 -0.43 -25.56
CA MET A 25 -0.45 -1.32 -25.50
C MET A 25 -0.59 -2.64 -26.27
N ASN A 26 -1.39 -2.68 -27.32
CA ASN A 26 -1.45 -3.84 -28.26
C ASN A 26 -0.09 -4.25 -28.84
N ASN A 27 0.96 -3.43 -28.68
CA ASN A 27 2.33 -3.66 -29.17
C ASN A 27 3.32 -4.15 -28.09
N ILE A 28 2.92 -4.21 -26.82
CA ILE A 28 3.76 -4.72 -25.74
C ILE A 28 3.19 -6.07 -25.33
N ASN A 29 3.98 -7.15 -25.48
CA ASN A 29 3.63 -8.54 -25.15
C ASN A 29 3.41 -8.80 -23.65
N ILE A 30 2.67 -7.94 -22.97
CA ILE A 30 2.23 -8.17 -21.58
C ILE A 30 0.81 -8.74 -21.65
N ASN A 31 0.71 -10.07 -21.58
CA ASN A 31 -0.54 -10.81 -21.71
C ASN A 31 -1.63 -10.42 -20.68
N ASN A 32 -1.27 -9.75 -19.57
CA ASN A 32 -2.20 -9.23 -18.56
C ASN A 32 -1.63 -8.00 -17.85
N TYR A 33 -1.81 -6.82 -18.43
CA TYR A 33 -1.34 -5.57 -17.83
C TYR A 33 -1.97 -5.30 -16.43
N THR A 34 -3.20 -5.75 -16.22
CA THR A 34 -3.86 -5.67 -14.92
C THR A 34 -3.09 -6.44 -13.84
N ALA A 35 -2.59 -7.64 -14.18
CA ALA A 35 -1.76 -8.43 -13.27
C ALA A 35 -0.40 -7.75 -12.98
N PHE A 36 0.12 -7.00 -13.95
CA PHE A 36 1.37 -6.25 -13.80
C PHE A 36 1.23 -5.07 -12.83
N ILE A 37 0.12 -4.32 -12.89
CA ILE A 37 -0.13 -3.14 -12.04
C ILE A 37 -0.62 -3.53 -10.63
N LEU A 38 -1.30 -4.66 -10.48
CA LEU A 38 -1.92 -5.07 -9.22
C LEU A 38 -1.00 -4.97 -7.99
N PRO A 39 0.26 -5.44 -8.02
CA PRO A 39 1.17 -5.30 -6.88
C PRO A 39 1.42 -3.84 -6.49
N GLY A 40 1.56 -2.95 -7.47
CA GLY A 40 1.71 -1.52 -7.23
C GLY A 40 0.50 -0.90 -6.55
N VAL A 41 -0.71 -1.26 -7.00
CA VAL A 41 -1.97 -0.80 -6.41
C VAL A 41 -2.13 -1.36 -4.99
N ILE A 42 -1.76 -2.62 -4.73
CA ILE A 42 -1.75 -3.22 -3.38
C ILE A 42 -0.89 -2.38 -2.43
N VAL A 43 0.34 -2.05 -2.82
CA VAL A 43 1.25 -1.23 -1.98
C VAL A 43 0.66 0.17 -1.74
N LEU A 44 0.03 0.76 -2.74
CA LEU A 44 -0.63 2.07 -2.61
C LEU A 44 -1.82 2.02 -1.64
N VAL A 45 -2.63 0.96 -1.67
CA VAL A 45 -3.73 0.73 -0.73
C VAL A 45 -3.20 0.57 0.69
N VAL A 46 -2.21 -0.29 0.89
CA VAL A 46 -1.58 -0.49 2.20
C VAL A 46 -1.06 0.83 2.76
N PHE A 47 -0.42 1.64 1.90
CA PHE A 47 0.06 2.95 2.31
C PHE A 47 -1.09 3.88 2.72
N SER A 48 -2.15 3.99 1.92
CA SER A 48 -3.31 4.83 2.20
C SER A 48 -3.96 4.46 3.53
N SER A 49 -4.19 3.17 3.78
CA SER A 49 -4.75 2.66 5.04
C SER A 49 -3.86 2.97 6.25
N CYS A 50 -2.55 2.73 6.12
CA CYS A 50 -1.60 3.01 7.20
C CYS A 50 -1.47 4.51 7.48
N SER A 51 -1.53 5.36 6.44
CA SER A 51 -1.53 6.81 6.59
C SER A 51 -2.78 7.31 7.31
N SER A 52 -3.95 6.77 6.97
CA SER A 52 -5.21 7.10 7.65
C SER A 52 -5.17 6.76 9.15
N GLY A 53 -4.49 5.67 9.54
CA GLY A 53 -4.26 5.32 10.93
C GLY A 53 -3.53 6.41 11.73
N GLY A 54 -2.60 7.15 11.09
CA GLY A 54 -1.92 8.28 11.72
C GLY A 54 -2.83 9.47 12.02
N ILE A 55 -3.88 9.70 11.21
CA ILE A 55 -4.86 10.78 11.43
C ILE A 55 -5.68 10.53 12.70
N ILE A 56 -5.99 9.27 13.00
CA ILE A 56 -6.74 8.90 14.20
C ILE A 56 -6.09 9.44 15.47
N ASN A 57 -4.75 9.54 15.51
CA ASN A 57 -4.04 10.13 16.65
C ASN A 57 -4.41 11.60 16.88
N PHE A 58 -4.57 12.39 15.82
CA PHE A 58 -4.99 13.79 15.95
C PHE A 58 -6.44 13.89 16.42
N ILE A 59 -7.31 13.04 15.90
CA ILE A 59 -8.71 12.96 16.33
C ILE A 59 -8.79 12.61 17.82
N MET A 60 -8.01 11.62 18.26
CA MET A 60 -7.95 11.21 19.67
C MET A 60 -7.40 12.31 20.57
N LYS A 61 -6.38 13.06 20.13
CA LYS A 61 -5.84 14.21 20.88
C LYS A 61 -6.90 15.30 21.01
N ASN A 62 -7.55 15.67 19.90
CA ASN A 62 -8.53 16.77 19.86
C ASN A 62 -9.80 16.43 20.67
N SER A 63 -10.24 15.18 20.67
CA SER A 63 -11.39 14.71 21.45
C SER A 63 -11.10 14.49 22.93
N GLY A 64 -9.84 14.59 23.34
CA GLY A 64 -9.40 14.29 24.71
C GLY A 64 -9.39 12.79 25.04
N SER A 65 -9.77 11.93 24.10
CA SER A 65 -9.79 10.46 24.28
C SER A 65 -8.38 9.92 24.54
N PHE A 66 -7.37 10.53 23.94
CA PHE A 66 -5.97 10.16 24.15
C PHE A 66 -5.55 10.24 25.62
N TYR A 67 -5.97 11.31 26.34
CA TYR A 67 -5.67 11.47 27.77
C TYR A 67 -6.38 10.40 28.63
N ARG A 68 -7.60 10.01 28.25
CA ARG A 68 -8.34 8.95 28.95
C ARG A 68 -7.62 7.61 28.83
N VAL A 69 -7.08 7.29 27.67
CA VAL A 69 -6.30 6.08 27.44
C VAL A 69 -4.98 6.10 28.24
N LEU A 70 -4.32 7.26 28.33
CA LEU A 70 -3.08 7.41 29.11
C LEU A 70 -3.24 7.24 30.63
N ILE A 71 -4.43 7.51 31.16
CA ILE A 71 -4.72 7.36 32.62
C ILE A 71 -5.02 5.89 32.97
N THR A 72 -5.38 5.06 32.00
CA THR A 72 -5.63 3.64 32.23
C THR A 72 -4.33 2.90 32.62
N PRO A 73 -4.38 1.88 33.48
CA PRO A 73 -3.20 1.10 33.87
C PRO A 73 -2.74 0.14 32.76
N ILE A 74 -2.58 0.65 31.54
CA ILE A 74 -2.15 -0.08 30.36
C ILE A 74 -0.77 0.39 29.95
N SER A 75 0.10 -0.53 29.52
CA SER A 75 1.44 -0.17 29.05
C SER A 75 1.36 0.69 27.78
N ARG A 76 2.23 1.69 27.68
CA ARG A 76 2.29 2.56 26.50
C ARG A 76 2.56 1.79 25.21
N TYR A 77 3.33 0.69 25.31
CA TYR A 77 3.59 -0.21 24.19
C TYR A 77 2.31 -0.87 23.66
N SER A 78 1.41 -1.28 24.55
CA SER A 78 0.14 -1.90 24.15
C SER A 78 -0.76 -0.92 23.39
N ILE A 79 -0.73 0.36 23.74
CA ILE A 79 -1.50 1.41 23.05
C ILE A 79 -0.97 1.58 21.62
N VAL A 80 0.35 1.70 21.47
CA VAL A 80 1.01 1.84 20.16
C VAL A 80 0.75 0.61 19.31
N LEU A 81 1.01 -0.59 19.85
CA LEU A 81 0.79 -1.84 19.11
C LEU A 81 -0.67 -2.02 18.71
N GLY A 82 -1.62 -1.63 19.55
CA GLY A 82 -3.04 -1.68 19.24
C GLY A 82 -3.39 -0.83 18.01
N GLN A 83 -2.88 0.39 17.92
CA GLN A 83 -3.12 1.28 16.78
C GLN A 83 -2.42 0.78 15.50
N LEU A 84 -1.19 0.26 15.62
CA LEU A 84 -0.50 -0.34 14.47
C LEU A 84 -1.26 -1.56 13.94
N LEU A 85 -1.71 -2.44 14.83
CA LEU A 85 -2.48 -3.63 14.44
C LEU A 85 -3.83 -3.27 13.83
N GLU A 86 -4.49 -2.22 14.32
CA GLU A 86 -5.73 -1.72 13.71
C GLU A 86 -5.50 -1.31 12.26
N ALA A 87 -4.49 -0.49 11.99
CA ALA A 87 -4.15 -0.04 10.64
C ALA A 87 -3.78 -1.22 9.72
N ILE A 88 -3.04 -2.20 10.24
CA ILE A 88 -2.67 -3.42 9.52
C ILE A 88 -3.92 -4.25 9.17
N LEU A 89 -4.82 -4.48 10.11
CA LEU A 89 -6.05 -5.25 9.88
C LEU A 89 -6.92 -4.58 8.82
N VAL A 90 -7.07 -3.26 8.88
CA VAL A 90 -7.80 -2.48 7.88
C VAL A 90 -7.17 -2.67 6.51
N SER A 91 -5.85 -2.51 6.39
CA SER A 91 -5.14 -2.70 5.12
C SER A 91 -5.30 -4.13 4.56
N PHE A 92 -5.30 -5.15 5.42
CA PHE A 92 -5.54 -6.53 4.98
C PHE A 92 -6.95 -6.73 4.41
N ILE A 93 -7.97 -6.16 5.04
CA ILE A 93 -9.34 -6.21 4.54
C ILE A 93 -9.42 -5.55 3.16
N GLU A 94 -8.84 -4.37 3.00
CA GLU A 94 -8.85 -3.62 1.74
C GLU A 94 -8.08 -4.36 0.64
N VAL A 95 -6.90 -4.91 0.94
CA VAL A 95 -6.13 -5.72 -0.02
C VAL A 95 -6.89 -6.99 -0.41
N THR A 96 -7.56 -7.65 0.55
CA THR A 96 -8.36 -8.84 0.25
C THR A 96 -9.50 -8.51 -0.71
N ILE A 97 -10.21 -7.41 -0.49
CA ILE A 97 -11.26 -6.94 -1.39
C ILE A 97 -10.69 -6.64 -2.78
N LEU A 98 -9.54 -5.97 -2.83
CA LEU A 98 -8.87 -5.67 -4.10
C LEU A 98 -8.46 -6.95 -4.86
N CYS A 99 -7.93 -7.95 -4.15
CA CYS A 99 -7.61 -9.26 -4.74
C CYS A 99 -8.86 -9.97 -5.27
N ILE A 100 -9.97 -9.94 -4.54
CA ILE A 100 -11.24 -10.51 -5.01
C ILE A 100 -11.70 -9.81 -6.28
N VAL A 101 -11.65 -8.48 -6.30
CA VAL A 101 -12.01 -7.69 -7.48
C VAL A 101 -11.09 -8.01 -8.66
N SER A 102 -9.79 -8.20 -8.44
CA SER A 102 -8.83 -8.50 -9.51
C SER A 102 -9.10 -9.82 -10.23
N ILE A 103 -9.76 -10.79 -9.56
CA ILE A 103 -10.19 -12.05 -10.17
C ILE A 103 -11.19 -11.79 -11.31
N PHE A 104 -12.08 -10.81 -11.17
CA PHE A 104 -13.01 -10.42 -12.24
C PHE A 104 -12.30 -9.85 -13.47
N PHE A 105 -11.08 -9.34 -13.30
CA PHE A 105 -10.22 -8.87 -14.39
C PHE A 105 -9.28 -9.97 -14.94
N SER A 106 -9.63 -11.24 -14.70
CA SER A 106 -8.88 -12.41 -15.16
C SER A 106 -7.44 -12.51 -14.63
N VAL A 107 -7.13 -11.86 -13.52
CA VAL A 107 -5.85 -12.04 -12.84
C VAL A 107 -5.89 -13.36 -12.07
N ARG A 108 -4.94 -14.25 -12.39
CA ARG A 108 -4.77 -15.53 -11.68
C ARG A 108 -3.47 -15.48 -10.89
N ILE A 109 -3.52 -15.93 -9.66
CA ILE A 109 -2.33 -16.10 -8.80
C ILE A 109 -1.79 -17.51 -9.09
N GLU A 110 -0.62 -17.60 -9.73
CA GLU A 110 -0.07 -18.88 -10.19
C GLU A 110 0.86 -19.54 -9.16
N SER A 111 1.25 -18.82 -8.10
CA SER A 111 2.25 -19.26 -7.12
C SER A 111 1.79 -20.33 -6.10
N GLY A 112 0.57 -20.82 -6.18
CA GLY A 112 0.07 -21.82 -5.24
C GLY A 112 -0.03 -21.34 -3.77
N ILE A 113 -0.25 -22.28 -2.84
CA ILE A 113 -0.50 -21.96 -1.41
C ILE A 113 0.73 -21.31 -0.75
N GLY A 114 1.93 -21.77 -1.09
CA GLY A 114 3.17 -21.21 -0.55
C GLY A 114 3.39 -19.76 -0.95
N GLY A 115 3.10 -19.42 -2.20
CA GLY A 115 3.20 -18.04 -2.68
C GLY A 115 2.19 -17.10 -2.03
N ILE A 116 0.95 -17.56 -1.81
CA ILE A 116 -0.06 -16.79 -1.09
C ILE A 116 0.39 -16.49 0.35
N LEU A 117 0.99 -17.47 1.03
CA LEU A 117 1.51 -17.25 2.38
C LEU A 117 2.66 -16.23 2.39
N LEU A 118 3.56 -16.29 1.42
CA LEU A 118 4.62 -15.28 1.26
C LEU A 118 4.06 -13.89 0.96
N MET A 119 3.02 -13.78 0.11
CA MET A 119 2.33 -12.51 -0.15
C MET A 119 1.75 -11.92 1.14
N ILE A 120 1.09 -12.72 1.96
CA ILE A 120 0.54 -12.30 3.26
C ILE A 120 1.66 -11.76 4.17
N VAL A 121 2.77 -12.47 4.27
CA VAL A 121 3.93 -12.04 5.09
C VAL A 121 4.52 -10.73 4.55
N LEU A 122 4.70 -10.59 3.25
CA LEU A 122 5.21 -9.36 2.64
C LEU A 122 4.27 -8.17 2.88
N ILE A 123 2.97 -8.36 2.71
CA ILE A 123 1.97 -7.32 2.97
C ILE A 123 1.98 -6.95 4.46
N PHE A 124 2.09 -7.94 5.36
CA PHE A 124 2.18 -7.68 6.79
C PHE A 124 3.41 -6.85 7.15
N MET A 125 4.59 -7.23 6.65
CA MET A 125 5.84 -6.52 6.92
C MET A 125 5.81 -5.08 6.37
N THR A 126 5.28 -4.88 5.17
CA THR A 126 5.13 -3.55 4.58
C THR A 126 4.10 -2.70 5.33
N ALA A 127 2.97 -3.25 5.70
CA ALA A 127 1.96 -2.56 6.49
C ALA A 127 2.48 -2.19 7.88
N PHE A 128 3.21 -3.09 8.55
CA PHE A 128 3.82 -2.82 9.85
C PHE A 128 4.85 -1.68 9.77
N PHE A 129 5.71 -1.71 8.76
CA PHE A 129 6.70 -0.64 8.54
C PHE A 129 6.02 0.70 8.26
N LEU A 130 5.04 0.73 7.35
CA LEU A 130 4.34 1.95 6.97
C LEU A 130 3.49 2.52 8.10
N SER A 131 2.77 1.69 8.84
CA SER A 131 1.99 2.13 10.01
C SER A 131 2.88 2.67 11.11
N SER A 132 4.03 2.06 11.36
CA SER A 132 5.04 2.56 12.30
C SER A 132 5.57 3.94 11.91
N LEU A 133 5.90 4.15 10.63
CA LEU A 133 6.32 5.45 10.10
C LEU A 133 5.21 6.49 10.23
N ALA A 134 4.01 6.15 9.77
CA ALA A 134 2.84 7.04 9.83
C ALA A 134 2.54 7.48 11.27
N TYR A 135 2.56 6.52 12.20
CA TYR A 135 2.36 6.79 13.62
C TYR A 135 3.45 7.71 14.18
N SER A 136 4.73 7.42 13.89
CA SER A 136 5.86 8.23 14.37
C SER A 136 5.79 9.66 13.85
N ILE A 137 5.48 9.84 12.57
CA ILE A 137 5.32 11.16 11.95
C ILE A 137 4.13 11.91 12.57
N SER A 138 3.01 11.22 12.84
CA SER A 138 1.82 11.82 13.45
C SER A 138 2.06 12.35 14.86
N LEU A 139 2.99 11.77 15.60
CA LEU A 139 3.37 12.25 16.93
C LEU A 139 4.21 13.53 16.88
N LEU A 140 4.97 13.73 15.82
CA LEU A 140 5.90 14.87 15.67
C LEU A 140 5.21 16.13 15.15
N LEU A 141 4.09 15.97 14.41
CA LEU A 141 3.46 17.06 13.69
C LEU A 141 2.36 17.75 14.52
N PRO A 142 2.14 19.06 14.31
CA PRO A 142 1.22 19.84 15.12
C PRO A 142 -0.26 19.61 14.81
N ASN A 143 -0.59 19.29 13.56
CA ASN A 143 -1.99 19.11 13.12
C ASN A 143 -2.12 18.10 11.96
N GLU A 144 -3.37 17.65 11.71
CA GLU A 144 -3.68 16.68 10.68
C GLU A 144 -3.40 17.17 9.26
N ILE A 145 -3.63 18.45 8.96
CA ILE A 145 -3.43 19.02 7.62
C ILE A 145 -1.96 18.95 7.21
N VAL A 146 -1.06 19.33 8.15
CA VAL A 146 0.39 19.24 7.91
C VAL A 146 0.81 17.78 7.75
N TYR A 147 0.23 16.88 8.55
CA TYR A 147 0.48 15.45 8.44
C TYR A 147 0.08 14.90 7.06
N GLU A 148 -1.15 15.14 6.62
CA GLU A 148 -1.62 14.68 5.30
C GLU A 148 -0.78 15.25 4.15
N THR A 149 -0.41 16.53 4.24
CA THR A 149 0.43 17.17 3.24
C THR A 149 1.82 16.51 3.14
N ILE A 150 2.45 16.25 4.29
CA ILE A 150 3.78 15.61 4.34
C ILE A 150 3.68 14.15 3.86
N MET A 151 2.68 13.40 4.32
CA MET A 151 2.50 12.01 3.89
C MET A 151 2.27 11.92 2.39
N THR A 152 1.43 12.77 1.82
CA THR A 152 1.19 12.82 0.37
C THR A 152 2.45 13.25 -0.40
N ALA A 153 3.20 14.23 0.12
CA ALA A 153 4.44 14.71 -0.50
C ALA A 153 5.55 13.64 -0.49
N ILE A 154 5.56 12.73 0.46
CA ILE A 154 6.50 11.61 0.52
C ILE A 154 6.07 10.48 -0.43
N VAL A 155 4.78 10.14 -0.40
CA VAL A 155 4.27 8.94 -1.08
C VAL A 155 4.22 9.08 -2.57
N LEU A 156 3.70 10.20 -3.07
CA LEU A 156 3.56 10.37 -4.51
C LEU A 156 4.89 10.23 -5.25
N PRO A 157 5.99 10.90 -4.84
CA PRO A 157 7.28 10.68 -5.49
C PRO A 157 7.79 9.24 -5.36
N ILE A 158 7.66 8.63 -4.19
CA ILE A 158 8.13 7.25 -3.97
C ILE A 158 7.33 6.27 -4.83
N PHE A 159 6.02 6.45 -4.93
CA PHE A 159 5.16 5.59 -5.77
C PHE A 159 5.49 5.75 -7.27
N PHE A 160 5.60 6.98 -7.76
CA PHE A 160 5.94 7.24 -9.17
C PHE A 160 7.38 6.82 -9.53
N LEU A 161 8.31 6.90 -8.57
CA LEU A 161 9.69 6.40 -8.70
C LEU A 161 9.81 4.92 -8.32
N SER A 162 8.76 4.15 -8.48
CA SER A 162 8.76 2.69 -8.27
C SER A 162 8.44 1.94 -9.56
N SER A 163 8.62 0.62 -9.54
CA SER A 163 8.24 -0.27 -10.65
C SER A 163 6.72 -0.55 -10.71
N ALA A 164 5.89 0.26 -10.04
CA ALA A 164 4.45 0.06 -9.98
C ALA A 164 3.78 0.19 -11.36
N LEU A 165 4.16 1.22 -12.12
CA LEU A 165 3.51 1.58 -13.39
C LEU A 165 4.30 1.14 -14.61
N PHE A 166 5.63 1.07 -14.51
CA PHE A 166 6.51 0.79 -15.65
C PHE A 166 7.53 -0.30 -15.30
N PRO A 167 7.83 -1.22 -16.24
CA PRO A 167 8.89 -2.20 -16.05
C PRO A 167 10.26 -1.50 -15.98
N ILE A 168 11.13 -1.95 -15.08
CA ILE A 168 12.47 -1.37 -14.84
C ILE A 168 13.34 -1.42 -16.10
N GLU A 169 13.09 -2.40 -16.96
CA GLU A 169 13.85 -2.62 -18.21
C GLU A 169 13.64 -1.49 -19.24
N SER A 170 12.50 -0.82 -19.17
CA SER A 170 12.21 0.32 -20.04
C SER A 170 12.90 1.63 -19.61
N LEU A 171 13.51 1.65 -18.41
CA LEU A 171 14.14 2.83 -17.83
C LEU A 171 15.65 2.84 -18.08
N SER A 172 16.19 4.02 -18.37
CA SER A 172 17.62 4.24 -18.60
C SER A 172 18.20 5.35 -17.72
N GLY A 173 19.51 5.31 -17.49
CA GLY A 173 20.25 6.36 -16.80
C GLY A 173 19.93 6.49 -15.31
N GLY A 174 19.90 7.72 -14.78
CA GLY A 174 19.71 8.01 -13.35
C GLY A 174 18.35 7.60 -12.80
N LEU A 175 17.29 7.59 -13.63
CA LEU A 175 15.96 7.14 -13.23
C LEU A 175 15.96 5.65 -12.83
N LYS A 176 16.69 4.81 -13.55
CA LYS A 176 16.82 3.39 -13.22
C LYS A 176 17.45 3.18 -11.85
N VAL A 177 18.50 3.95 -11.54
CA VAL A 177 19.17 3.90 -10.23
C VAL A 177 18.24 4.35 -9.12
N ALA A 178 17.50 5.45 -9.32
CA ALA A 178 16.53 5.93 -8.33
C ALA A 178 15.42 4.91 -8.03
N VAL A 179 14.89 4.27 -9.07
CA VAL A 179 13.87 3.21 -8.93
C VAL A 179 14.45 1.98 -8.23
N MET A 180 15.69 1.58 -8.50
CA MET A 180 16.34 0.44 -7.83
C MET A 180 16.63 0.70 -6.35
N LEU A 181 16.93 1.95 -5.97
CA LEU A 181 17.16 2.32 -4.57
C LEU A 181 15.85 2.43 -3.75
N ASN A 182 14.72 2.49 -4.42
CA ASN A 182 13.43 2.62 -3.77
C ASN A 182 13.00 1.29 -3.12
N PRO A 183 12.78 1.23 -1.79
CA PRO A 183 12.38 0.00 -1.11
C PRO A 183 11.03 -0.55 -1.61
N PHE A 184 10.11 0.31 -2.04
CA PHE A 184 8.82 -0.12 -2.58
C PHE A 184 8.95 -0.88 -3.89
N THR A 185 9.97 -0.58 -4.70
CA THR A 185 10.27 -1.31 -5.93
C THR A 185 10.54 -2.80 -5.64
N HIS A 186 11.29 -3.10 -4.59
CA HIS A 186 11.60 -4.47 -4.21
C HIS A 186 10.35 -5.23 -3.73
N VAL A 187 9.51 -4.56 -2.93
CA VAL A 187 8.24 -5.14 -2.47
C VAL A 187 7.30 -5.41 -3.64
N ILE A 188 7.15 -4.44 -4.55
CA ILE A 188 6.29 -4.57 -5.72
C ILE A 188 6.78 -5.69 -6.64
N ASN A 189 8.09 -5.79 -6.87
CA ASN A 189 8.66 -6.85 -7.70
C ASN A 189 8.50 -8.23 -7.05
N ALA A 190 8.71 -8.35 -5.73
CA ALA A 190 8.48 -9.59 -5.00
C ALA A 190 7.00 -10.02 -5.04
N LEU A 191 6.06 -9.09 -4.89
CA LEU A 191 4.64 -9.38 -5.04
C LEU A 191 4.29 -9.77 -6.48
N ARG A 192 4.94 -9.13 -7.47
CA ARG A 192 4.73 -9.43 -8.89
C ARG A 192 5.22 -10.83 -9.24
N SER A 193 6.43 -11.22 -8.83
CA SER A 193 6.95 -12.57 -9.06
C SER A 193 6.06 -13.63 -8.42
N LEU A 194 5.50 -13.36 -7.24
CA LEU A 194 4.53 -14.26 -6.61
C LEU A 194 3.19 -14.35 -7.35
N ILE A 195 2.70 -13.28 -7.96
CA ILE A 195 1.48 -13.33 -8.77
C ILE A 195 1.69 -14.14 -10.04
N PHE A 196 2.82 -13.95 -10.72
CA PHE A 196 3.15 -14.67 -11.96
C PHE A 196 3.72 -16.09 -11.73
N GLY A 197 3.94 -16.51 -10.48
CA GLY A 197 4.51 -17.82 -10.16
C GLY A 197 5.97 -17.98 -10.56
N GLU A 198 6.69 -16.87 -10.79
CA GLU A 198 8.12 -16.88 -11.06
C GLU A 198 8.91 -17.10 -9.78
N THR A 199 9.98 -17.90 -9.84
CA THR A 199 10.89 -18.09 -8.70
C THR A 199 11.63 -16.79 -8.41
N ILE A 200 11.56 -16.34 -7.16
CA ILE A 200 12.26 -15.15 -6.65
C ILE A 200 13.77 -15.32 -6.74
#